data_d6b86af9bbc6b62db3471d02fc10b6c2
#
_entry.id   d6b86af9bbc6b62db3471d02fc10b6c2
#
_cell.length_a   1.000
_cell.length_b   1.000
_cell.length_c   1.000
_cell.angle_alpha   90.00
_cell.angle_beta   90.00
_cell.angle_gamma   90.00
#
_symmetry.space_group_name_H-M   'P 1'
#
loop_
_entity.id
_entity.type
_entity.pdbx_description
1 polymer ?
#
loop_
_entity_poly.entity_id
_entity_poly.type
_entity_poly.pdbx_seq_one_letter_code
_entity_poly.pdbx_strand_id
1 'polypeptide(L)'
;LEKPLIKLLLKVPYIDQKVREKIAQKLEASFGGNFSEIVIGGAAINKEVETFLKSIDFRYTVGYGMTECGPLVSYEQWDTFKQGSVGRVVDRMEIRIDSNDPENEVGEILVRGMNVMLGYYKNPEATKAVMLPDGWLRTGDLGTLDKDGFLYIRGRSKSMILSSNGQNIYPEEIEDRLNNMLYVAESLIISQGGKLVALIYPDWEQVDKAGIQHSEIEELMQQNIDQLNTEMPAYSKVSLSLIHISEPTRPLY
;
A
#
# COMPACT_ATOMS: atom_id res chain seq x y z
N LEU A 1 18.21 -9.86 5.45
CA LEU A 1 18.33 -10.68 4.23
C LEU A 1 19.43 -10.20 3.27
N GLU A 2 20.15 -9.13 3.61
CA GLU A 2 21.17 -8.49 2.76
C GLU A 2 22.48 -9.29 2.63
N LYS A 3 22.70 -10.32 3.45
CA LYS A 3 23.92 -11.11 3.35
C LYS A 3 23.83 -12.02 2.10
N PRO A 4 24.79 -11.91 1.16
CA PRO A 4 24.77 -12.71 -0.09
C PRO A 4 24.72 -14.21 0.16
N LEU A 5 25.27 -14.66 1.29
CA LEU A 5 25.24 -16.05 1.73
C LEU A 5 23.78 -16.52 2.03
N ILE A 6 22.94 -15.66 2.62
CA ILE A 6 21.54 -16.01 2.92
C ILE A 6 20.73 -16.11 1.62
N LYS A 7 20.93 -15.21 0.66
CA LYS A 7 20.29 -15.30 -0.67
C LYS A 7 20.68 -16.59 -1.43
N LEU A 8 21.93 -17.06 -1.24
CA LEU A 8 22.38 -18.32 -1.84
C LEU A 8 21.76 -19.54 -1.14
N LEU A 9 21.69 -19.54 0.19
CA LEU A 9 21.08 -20.62 0.98
C LEU A 9 19.58 -20.77 0.73
N LEU A 10 18.88 -19.68 0.45
CA LEU A 10 17.46 -19.70 0.12
C LEU A 10 17.12 -20.35 -1.23
N LYS A 11 18.12 -20.64 -2.09
CA LYS A 11 17.93 -21.33 -3.38
C LYS A 11 18.03 -22.85 -3.28
N VAL A 12 18.42 -23.40 -2.13
CA VAL A 12 18.53 -24.87 -1.92
C VAL A 12 17.30 -25.32 -1.12
N PRO A 13 16.40 -26.16 -1.67
CA PRO A 13 15.08 -26.43 -1.12
C PRO A 13 15.05 -26.82 0.36
N TYR A 14 15.93 -27.77 0.76
CA TYR A 14 15.94 -28.24 2.14
C TYR A 14 16.58 -27.25 3.13
N ILE A 15 17.63 -26.55 2.72
CA ILE A 15 18.30 -25.52 3.53
C ILE A 15 17.42 -24.29 3.59
N ASP A 16 16.71 -23.99 2.49
CA ASP A 16 15.72 -22.91 2.41
C ASP A 16 14.64 -23.07 3.48
N GLN A 17 14.00 -24.22 3.59
CA GLN A 17 12.94 -24.46 4.58
C GLN A 17 13.43 -24.24 6.03
N LYS A 18 14.54 -24.83 6.44
CA LYS A 18 15.09 -24.66 7.78
C LYS A 18 15.51 -23.22 8.09
N VAL A 19 16.01 -22.51 7.09
CA VAL A 19 16.37 -21.09 7.24
C VAL A 19 15.11 -20.25 7.43
N ARG A 20 14.06 -20.50 6.64
CA ARG A 20 12.76 -19.82 6.76
C ARG A 20 12.12 -20.05 8.12
N GLU A 21 12.06 -21.30 8.59
CA GLU A 21 11.55 -21.66 9.93
C GLU A 21 12.28 -20.89 11.04
N LYS A 22 13.62 -20.83 10.99
CA LYS A 22 14.41 -20.06 11.97
C LYS A 22 14.14 -18.55 11.91
N ILE A 23 13.93 -18.01 10.72
CA ILE A 23 13.60 -16.60 10.55
C ILE A 23 12.21 -16.35 11.11
N ALA A 24 11.22 -17.19 10.79
CA ALA A 24 9.88 -17.10 11.33
C ALA A 24 9.87 -17.13 12.86
N GLN A 25 10.56 -18.11 13.48
CA GLN A 25 10.69 -18.23 14.94
C GLN A 25 11.32 -16.99 15.58
N LYS A 26 12.36 -16.40 14.95
CA LYS A 26 12.98 -15.18 15.47
C LYS A 26 12.03 -13.98 15.37
N LEU A 27 11.30 -13.88 14.25
CA LEU A 27 10.33 -12.84 14.06
C LEU A 27 9.16 -12.98 15.05
N GLU A 28 8.62 -14.20 15.22
CA GLU A 28 7.60 -14.49 16.23
C GLU A 28 8.05 -14.14 17.64
N ALA A 29 9.28 -14.51 18.01
CA ALA A 29 9.87 -14.18 19.30
C ALA A 29 9.98 -12.67 19.54
N SER A 30 10.24 -11.85 18.51
CA SER A 30 10.28 -10.40 18.62
C SER A 30 8.93 -9.76 18.96
N PHE A 31 7.83 -10.47 18.65
CA PHE A 31 6.45 -10.12 19.04
C PHE A 31 5.97 -10.86 20.30
N GLY A 32 6.89 -11.44 21.08
CA GLY A 32 6.57 -12.13 22.32
C GLY A 32 6.21 -13.62 22.16
N GLY A 33 6.08 -14.15 20.95
CA GLY A 33 5.92 -15.57 20.63
C GLY A 33 4.54 -16.19 20.94
N ASN A 34 3.65 -15.48 21.63
CA ASN A 34 2.35 -15.98 22.12
C ASN A 34 1.17 -15.25 21.48
N PHE A 35 1.14 -15.20 20.15
CA PHE A 35 0.01 -14.62 19.41
C PHE A 35 -0.59 -15.66 18.43
N SER A 36 -1.85 -15.50 18.08
CA SER A 36 -2.52 -16.33 17.06
C SER A 36 -2.18 -15.83 15.65
N GLU A 37 -2.24 -14.53 15.46
CA GLU A 37 -1.92 -13.83 14.22
C GLU A 37 -1.59 -12.35 14.49
N ILE A 38 -0.97 -11.68 13.52
CA ILE A 38 -0.75 -10.23 13.53
C ILE A 38 -1.65 -9.61 12.44
N VAL A 39 -2.48 -8.66 12.84
CA VAL A 39 -3.31 -7.89 11.91
C VAL A 39 -2.59 -6.59 11.57
N ILE A 40 -2.30 -6.40 10.30
CA ILE A 40 -1.67 -5.20 9.75
C ILE A 40 -2.77 -4.30 9.19
N GLY A 41 -2.78 -3.04 9.56
CA GLY A 41 -3.78 -2.08 9.10
C GLY A 41 -3.33 -0.63 9.26
N GLY A 42 -4.14 0.31 8.76
CA GLY A 42 -3.88 1.74 8.82
C GLY A 42 -3.06 2.30 7.64
N ALA A 43 -2.27 1.46 6.97
CA ALA A 43 -1.56 1.79 5.73
C ALA A 43 -1.42 0.53 4.86
N ALA A 44 -1.11 0.72 3.58
CA ALA A 44 -0.77 -0.39 2.69
C ALA A 44 0.50 -1.09 3.18
N ILE A 45 0.49 -2.42 3.18
CA ILE A 45 1.71 -3.20 3.41
C ILE A 45 2.54 -3.20 2.13
N ASN A 46 3.85 -3.07 2.31
CA ASN A 46 4.80 -3.21 1.23
C ASN A 46 4.76 -4.63 0.61
N LYS A 47 4.63 -4.74 -0.71
CA LYS A 47 4.45 -6.02 -1.42
C LYS A 47 5.62 -6.98 -1.27
N GLU A 48 6.86 -6.48 -1.19
CA GLU A 48 8.03 -7.34 -0.95
C GLU A 48 8.02 -7.89 0.47
N VAL A 49 7.67 -7.05 1.46
CA VAL A 49 7.50 -7.46 2.85
C VAL A 49 6.39 -8.51 2.96
N GLU A 50 5.26 -8.28 2.32
CA GLU A 50 4.15 -9.24 2.29
C GLU A 50 4.55 -10.58 1.67
N THR A 51 5.22 -10.54 0.51
CA THR A 51 5.76 -11.72 -0.16
C THR A 51 6.76 -12.46 0.73
N PHE A 52 7.61 -11.73 1.44
CA PHE A 52 8.56 -12.31 2.39
C PHE A 52 7.84 -12.98 3.56
N LEU A 53 6.89 -12.33 4.23
CA LEU A 53 6.11 -12.89 5.34
C LEU A 53 5.39 -14.18 4.90
N LYS A 54 4.77 -14.17 3.71
CA LYS A 54 4.15 -15.36 3.12
C LYS A 54 5.16 -16.47 2.87
N SER A 55 6.36 -16.12 2.40
CA SER A 55 7.42 -17.10 2.09
C SER A 55 7.97 -17.85 3.30
N ILE A 56 7.81 -17.30 4.51
CA ILE A 56 8.25 -17.92 5.77
C ILE A 56 7.07 -18.45 6.61
N ASP A 57 5.86 -18.53 6.02
CA ASP A 57 4.62 -18.94 6.68
C ASP A 57 4.32 -18.18 7.98
N PHE A 58 4.66 -16.88 8.00
CA PHE A 58 4.38 -16.02 9.14
C PHE A 58 2.87 -15.74 9.24
N ARG A 59 2.32 -15.84 10.43
CA ARG A 59 0.88 -15.67 10.68
C ARG A 59 0.49 -14.20 10.70
N TYR A 60 0.21 -13.65 9.54
CA TYR A 60 -0.25 -12.27 9.37
C TYR A 60 -1.50 -12.21 8.50
N THR A 61 -2.22 -11.14 8.65
CA THR A 61 -3.30 -10.73 7.77
C THR A 61 -3.32 -9.22 7.62
N VAL A 62 -4.01 -8.72 6.61
CA VAL A 62 -4.19 -7.28 6.39
C VAL A 62 -5.68 -6.98 6.53
N GLY A 63 -6.01 -6.00 7.38
CA GLY A 63 -7.35 -5.48 7.53
C GLY A 63 -7.47 -4.05 6.99
N TYR A 64 -8.66 -3.70 6.52
CA TYR A 64 -8.99 -2.35 6.08
C TYR A 64 -10.09 -1.76 6.94
N GLY A 65 -9.93 -0.48 7.20
CA GLY A 65 -10.92 0.26 7.96
C GLY A 65 -10.61 1.75 8.03
N MET A 66 -11.54 2.48 8.61
CA MET A 66 -11.46 3.92 8.78
C MET A 66 -12.19 4.34 10.04
N THR A 67 -11.84 5.50 10.58
CA THR A 67 -12.44 6.04 11.81
C THR A 67 -13.97 6.12 11.72
N GLU A 68 -14.48 6.47 10.56
CA GLU A 68 -15.91 6.58 10.25
C GLU A 68 -16.66 5.24 10.31
N CYS A 69 -15.94 4.12 10.41
CA CYS A 69 -16.50 2.76 10.50
C CYS A 69 -16.20 2.04 11.81
N GLY A 70 -15.63 2.69 12.81
CA GLY A 70 -15.43 2.28 14.17
C GLY A 70 -14.51 1.06 14.48
N PRO A 71 -13.35 0.78 13.88
CA PRO A 71 -12.87 1.24 12.57
C PRO A 71 -13.01 0.22 11.44
N LEU A 72 -13.26 -1.08 11.74
CA LEU A 72 -13.03 -2.21 10.84
C LEU A 72 -14.12 -2.37 9.77
N VAL A 73 -13.70 -2.47 8.52
CA VAL A 73 -14.55 -2.70 7.34
C VAL A 73 -14.33 -4.10 6.77
N SER A 74 -13.07 -4.50 6.59
CA SER A 74 -12.74 -5.83 6.07
C SER A 74 -11.57 -6.45 6.80
N TYR A 75 -11.61 -7.78 6.86
CA TYR A 75 -10.62 -8.62 7.54
C TYR A 75 -10.80 -10.08 7.08
N GLU A 76 -9.75 -10.87 7.15
CA GLU A 76 -9.78 -12.32 6.97
C GLU A 76 -8.76 -12.97 7.89
N GLN A 77 -9.02 -14.18 8.36
CA GLN A 77 -8.06 -14.95 9.15
C GLN A 77 -6.81 -15.29 8.33
N TRP A 78 -5.65 -15.32 8.96
CA TRP A 78 -4.35 -15.47 8.29
C TRP A 78 -4.23 -16.72 7.40
N ASP A 79 -4.89 -17.81 7.76
CA ASP A 79 -4.86 -19.11 7.06
C ASP A 79 -5.73 -19.13 5.80
N THR A 80 -6.76 -18.27 5.75
CA THR A 80 -7.66 -18.09 4.60
C THR A 80 -7.42 -16.75 3.87
N PHE A 81 -6.51 -15.93 4.40
CA PHE A 81 -6.15 -14.64 3.85
C PHE A 81 -5.53 -14.75 2.45
N LYS A 82 -5.97 -13.90 1.55
CA LYS A 82 -5.49 -13.82 0.17
C LYS A 82 -4.50 -12.66 0.02
N GLN A 83 -3.26 -12.99 -0.30
CA GLN A 83 -2.18 -12.01 -0.44
C GLN A 83 -2.56 -10.87 -1.41
N GLY A 84 -2.21 -9.64 -1.05
CA GLY A 84 -2.52 -8.43 -1.79
C GLY A 84 -3.95 -7.91 -1.58
N SER A 85 -4.83 -8.66 -0.89
CA SER A 85 -6.14 -8.19 -0.47
C SER A 85 -6.08 -7.52 0.90
N VAL A 86 -7.21 -6.99 1.34
CA VAL A 86 -7.42 -6.52 2.72
C VAL A 86 -8.54 -7.31 3.40
N GLY A 87 -8.70 -8.58 2.97
CA GLY A 87 -9.73 -9.48 3.49
C GLY A 87 -11.10 -9.29 2.86
N ARG A 88 -12.09 -9.95 3.45
CA ARG A 88 -13.52 -9.87 3.10
C ARG A 88 -14.25 -8.95 4.08
N VAL A 89 -15.41 -8.44 3.66
CA VAL A 89 -16.23 -7.60 4.54
C VAL A 89 -16.55 -8.32 5.84
N VAL A 90 -16.46 -7.60 6.97
CA VAL A 90 -16.79 -8.16 8.28
C VAL A 90 -18.30 -8.31 8.47
N ASP A 91 -18.71 -9.15 9.41
CA ASP A 91 -20.11 -9.35 9.76
C ASP A 91 -20.85 -8.03 10.02
N ARG A 92 -22.11 -7.94 9.57
CA ARG A 92 -23.00 -6.76 9.71
C ARG A 92 -22.56 -5.52 8.94
N MET A 93 -21.59 -5.69 8.03
CA MET A 93 -21.18 -4.68 7.06
C MET A 93 -21.50 -5.16 5.64
N GLU A 94 -21.67 -4.21 4.75
CA GLU A 94 -21.81 -4.42 3.32
C GLU A 94 -20.76 -3.58 2.60
N ILE A 95 -20.20 -4.11 1.51
CA ILE A 95 -19.28 -3.41 0.61
C ILE A 95 -19.89 -3.41 -0.80
N ARG A 96 -19.71 -2.30 -1.49
CA ARG A 96 -20.01 -2.17 -2.92
C ARG A 96 -18.90 -1.33 -3.57
N ILE A 97 -18.47 -1.75 -4.74
CA ILE A 97 -17.59 -0.93 -5.60
C ILE A 97 -18.50 -0.14 -6.56
N ASP A 98 -18.28 1.16 -6.65
CA ASP A 98 -19.00 2.05 -7.57
C ASP A 98 -18.44 1.88 -8.99
N SER A 99 -18.73 0.73 -9.59
CA SER A 99 -18.30 0.29 -10.92
C SER A 99 -19.33 -0.66 -11.53
N ASN A 100 -19.38 -0.74 -12.85
CA ASN A 100 -20.19 -1.72 -13.57
C ASN A 100 -19.57 -3.13 -13.57
N ASP A 101 -18.26 -3.22 -13.37
CA ASP A 101 -17.50 -4.48 -13.27
C ASP A 101 -16.57 -4.41 -12.04
N PRO A 102 -17.10 -4.68 -10.82
CA PRO A 102 -16.34 -4.56 -9.57
C PRO A 102 -15.06 -5.43 -9.50
N GLU A 103 -14.98 -6.48 -10.30
CA GLU A 103 -13.82 -7.37 -10.35
C GLU A 103 -12.67 -6.78 -11.18
N ASN A 104 -12.98 -6.13 -12.31
CA ASN A 104 -11.98 -5.71 -13.29
C ASN A 104 -11.83 -4.18 -13.38
N GLU A 105 -12.84 -3.43 -12.98
CA GLU A 105 -12.83 -1.96 -13.02
C GLU A 105 -12.72 -1.37 -11.61
N VAL A 106 -11.73 -0.52 -11.42
CA VAL A 106 -11.52 0.19 -10.16
C VAL A 106 -12.63 1.23 -9.99
N GLY A 107 -13.33 1.17 -8.85
CA GLY A 107 -14.34 2.13 -8.46
C GLY A 107 -14.18 2.57 -7.01
N GLU A 108 -14.96 3.57 -6.60
CA GLU A 108 -14.96 4.00 -5.19
C GLU A 108 -15.58 2.91 -4.32
N ILE A 109 -14.94 2.63 -3.19
CA ILE A 109 -15.43 1.70 -2.18
C ILE A 109 -16.54 2.39 -1.40
N LEU A 110 -17.73 1.82 -1.45
CA LEU A 110 -18.87 2.24 -0.66
C LEU A 110 -19.14 1.20 0.43
N VAL A 111 -19.43 1.65 1.64
CA VAL A 111 -19.68 0.77 2.78
C VAL A 111 -20.98 1.14 3.48
N ARG A 112 -21.67 0.15 4.02
CA ARG A 112 -22.88 0.32 4.83
C ARG A 112 -22.87 -0.69 5.97
N GLY A 113 -23.31 -0.29 7.16
CA GLY A 113 -23.38 -1.21 8.29
C GLY A 113 -23.61 -0.51 9.62
N MET A 114 -23.74 -1.32 10.67
CA MET A 114 -24.08 -0.83 12.01
C MET A 114 -22.96 -0.04 12.68
N ASN A 115 -21.72 -0.19 12.23
CA ASN A 115 -20.54 0.49 12.76
C ASN A 115 -20.18 1.75 11.96
N VAL A 116 -20.95 2.10 10.91
CA VAL A 116 -20.78 3.37 10.18
C VAL A 116 -21.24 4.52 11.07
N MET A 117 -20.47 5.59 11.10
CA MET A 117 -20.76 6.80 11.87
C MET A 117 -22.14 7.39 11.55
N LEU A 118 -22.70 8.11 12.49
CA LEU A 118 -23.92 8.90 12.28
C LEU A 118 -23.66 10.19 11.48
N GLY A 119 -22.42 10.65 11.45
CA GLY A 119 -21.98 11.84 10.74
C GLY A 119 -20.85 12.57 11.47
N TYR A 120 -20.33 13.62 10.85
CA TYR A 120 -19.31 14.48 11.42
C TYR A 120 -19.94 15.48 12.41
N TYR A 121 -19.36 15.55 13.60
CA TYR A 121 -19.89 16.42 14.66
C TYR A 121 -19.92 17.89 14.23
N LYS A 122 -21.10 18.51 14.35
CA LYS A 122 -21.36 19.91 13.95
C LYS A 122 -20.97 20.25 12.50
N ASN A 123 -20.88 19.26 11.62
CA ASN A 123 -20.56 19.47 10.21
C ASN A 123 -21.50 18.67 9.29
N PRO A 124 -22.76 19.14 9.14
CA PRO A 124 -23.73 18.45 8.31
C PRO A 124 -23.39 18.48 6.81
N GLU A 125 -22.67 19.50 6.36
CA GLU A 125 -22.24 19.60 4.96
C GLU A 125 -21.23 18.50 4.60
N ALA A 126 -20.19 18.34 5.44
CA ALA A 126 -19.22 17.24 5.24
C ALA A 126 -19.91 15.88 5.36
N THR A 127 -20.87 15.73 6.29
CA THR A 127 -21.65 14.49 6.41
C THR A 127 -22.42 14.19 5.14
N LYS A 128 -23.14 15.16 4.59
CA LYS A 128 -23.92 15.01 3.36
C LYS A 128 -23.05 14.73 2.13
N ALA A 129 -21.81 15.20 2.13
CA ALA A 129 -20.85 14.95 1.05
C ALA A 129 -20.42 13.48 0.96
N VAL A 130 -20.43 12.73 2.08
CA VAL A 130 -19.97 11.34 2.12
C VAL A 130 -21.09 10.32 2.39
N MET A 131 -22.17 10.71 3.04
CA MET A 131 -23.31 9.83 3.34
C MET A 131 -24.38 9.93 2.24
N LEU A 132 -24.60 8.82 1.54
CA LEU A 132 -25.65 8.73 0.52
C LEU A 132 -27.04 8.57 1.16
N PRO A 133 -28.13 8.99 0.48
CA PRO A 133 -29.49 8.91 1.03
C PRO A 133 -29.95 7.49 1.39
N ASP A 134 -29.39 6.47 0.74
CA ASP A 134 -29.66 5.04 0.96
C ASP A 134 -28.78 4.40 2.03
N GLY A 135 -28.03 5.22 2.80
CA GLY A 135 -27.23 4.80 3.95
C GLY A 135 -25.82 4.29 3.62
N TRP A 136 -25.39 4.40 2.37
CA TRP A 136 -24.01 4.10 2.01
C TRP A 136 -23.07 5.27 2.36
N LEU A 137 -21.90 4.94 2.90
CA LEU A 137 -20.79 5.87 3.12
C LEU A 137 -19.79 5.75 1.96
N ARG A 138 -19.47 6.88 1.36
CA ARG A 138 -18.36 7.03 0.41
C ARG A 138 -17.06 7.09 1.19
N THR A 139 -16.17 6.11 1.00
CA THR A 139 -14.92 6.04 1.77
C THR A 139 -13.85 6.99 1.23
N GLY A 140 -13.96 7.38 -0.04
CA GLY A 140 -12.90 8.08 -0.76
C GLY A 140 -11.73 7.18 -1.15
N ASP A 141 -11.77 5.90 -0.80
CA ASP A 141 -10.80 4.90 -1.23
C ASP A 141 -11.30 4.20 -2.50
N LEU A 142 -10.37 3.82 -3.37
CA LEU A 142 -10.63 3.14 -4.63
C LEU A 142 -10.18 1.69 -4.55
N GLY A 143 -10.94 0.80 -5.17
CA GLY A 143 -10.62 -0.62 -5.11
C GLY A 143 -11.39 -1.49 -6.09
N THR A 144 -11.13 -2.79 -5.99
CA THR A 144 -11.83 -3.86 -6.72
C THR A 144 -12.24 -4.95 -5.73
N LEU A 145 -13.28 -5.71 -6.07
CA LEU A 145 -13.80 -6.81 -5.27
C LEU A 145 -13.82 -8.06 -6.13
N ASP A 146 -13.07 -9.10 -5.75
CA ASP A 146 -13.07 -10.32 -6.55
C ASP A 146 -14.33 -11.17 -6.31
N LYS A 147 -14.51 -12.22 -7.14
CA LYS A 147 -15.66 -13.14 -7.07
C LYS A 147 -15.78 -13.89 -5.73
N ASP A 148 -14.69 -14.01 -4.98
CA ASP A 148 -14.65 -14.68 -3.68
C ASP A 148 -14.93 -13.67 -2.54
N GLY A 149 -15.17 -12.39 -2.87
CA GLY A 149 -15.48 -11.29 -1.93
C GLY A 149 -14.26 -10.66 -1.26
N PHE A 150 -13.04 -10.90 -1.77
CA PHE A 150 -11.85 -10.23 -1.26
C PHE A 150 -11.71 -8.83 -1.85
N LEU A 151 -11.46 -7.85 -0.98
CA LEU A 151 -11.28 -6.45 -1.33
C LEU A 151 -9.80 -6.15 -1.60
N TYR A 152 -9.54 -5.41 -2.68
CA TYR A 152 -8.20 -4.93 -3.06
C TYR A 152 -8.23 -3.41 -3.15
N ILE A 153 -7.43 -2.75 -2.31
CA ILE A 153 -7.27 -1.29 -2.33
C ILE A 153 -6.32 -0.91 -3.47
N ARG A 154 -6.67 0.13 -4.23
CA ARG A 154 -5.88 0.64 -5.36
C ARG A 154 -5.30 2.02 -5.12
N GLY A 155 -5.94 2.82 -4.27
CA GLY A 155 -5.52 4.16 -3.94
C GLY A 155 -6.66 5.01 -3.41
N ARG A 156 -6.48 6.33 -3.45
CA ARG A 156 -7.51 7.28 -3.03
C ARG A 156 -8.07 8.09 -4.20
N SER A 157 -9.36 8.36 -4.18
CA SER A 157 -10.02 9.14 -5.24
C SER A 157 -9.46 10.56 -5.35
N LYS A 158 -9.08 11.18 -4.23
CA LYS A 158 -8.49 12.52 -4.19
C LYS A 158 -7.03 12.57 -4.66
N SER A 159 -6.31 11.47 -4.58
CA SER A 159 -4.91 11.37 -5.01
C SER A 159 -4.78 10.93 -6.47
N MET A 160 -5.82 10.33 -7.03
CA MET A 160 -5.80 9.84 -8.41
C MET A 160 -5.46 10.97 -9.38
N ILE A 161 -4.52 10.70 -10.27
CA ILE A 161 -4.08 11.62 -11.32
C ILE A 161 -4.66 11.15 -12.64
N LEU A 162 -5.34 12.05 -13.36
CA LEU A 162 -5.79 11.78 -14.72
C LEU A 162 -4.65 12.08 -15.69
N SER A 163 -4.22 11.08 -16.44
CA SER A 163 -3.21 11.24 -17.49
C SER A 163 -3.77 12.03 -18.68
N SER A 164 -2.88 12.54 -19.52
CA SER A 164 -3.27 13.32 -20.71
C SER A 164 -4.09 12.52 -21.73
N ASN A 165 -4.02 11.20 -21.70
CA ASN A 165 -4.80 10.29 -22.55
C ASN A 165 -6.06 9.74 -21.85
N GLY A 166 -6.46 10.31 -20.71
CA GLY A 166 -7.67 9.95 -19.98
C GLY A 166 -7.59 8.69 -19.11
N GLN A 167 -6.40 8.14 -18.89
CA GLN A 167 -6.20 6.98 -18.02
C GLN A 167 -5.95 7.40 -16.57
N ASN A 168 -6.51 6.65 -15.64
CA ASN A 168 -6.30 6.85 -14.21
C ASN A 168 -4.91 6.35 -13.81
N ILE A 169 -4.19 7.19 -13.06
CA ILE A 169 -2.92 6.87 -12.45
C ILE A 169 -3.13 6.90 -10.94
N TYR A 170 -2.71 5.85 -10.26
CA TYR A 170 -2.76 5.72 -8.81
C TYR A 170 -1.35 5.96 -8.25
N PRO A 171 -1.07 7.15 -7.71
CA PRO A 171 0.26 7.53 -7.21
C PRO A 171 0.82 6.53 -6.21
N GLU A 172 -0.04 6.01 -5.33
CA GLU A 172 0.32 5.07 -4.28
C GLU A 172 0.95 3.77 -4.83
N GLU A 173 0.52 3.31 -6.01
CA GLU A 173 1.12 2.13 -6.65
C GLU A 173 2.55 2.38 -7.17
N ILE A 174 2.84 3.61 -7.57
CA ILE A 174 4.16 4.03 -8.04
C ILE A 174 5.06 4.28 -6.82
N GLU A 175 4.54 4.96 -5.81
CA GLU A 175 5.23 5.23 -4.54
C GLU A 175 5.64 3.94 -3.84
N ASP A 176 4.76 2.92 -3.77
CA ASP A 176 5.08 1.61 -3.19
C ASP A 176 6.29 0.96 -3.86
N ARG A 177 6.37 1.01 -5.19
CA ARG A 177 7.52 0.48 -5.93
C ARG A 177 8.79 1.28 -5.70
N LEU A 178 8.68 2.62 -5.72
CA LEU A 178 9.82 3.51 -5.54
C LEU A 178 10.40 3.41 -4.12
N ASN A 179 9.54 3.28 -3.11
CA ASN A 179 9.93 3.11 -1.71
C ASN A 179 10.64 1.77 -1.43
N ASN A 180 10.57 0.81 -2.36
CA ASN A 180 11.32 -0.45 -2.30
C ASN A 180 12.71 -0.37 -2.95
N MET A 181 13.04 0.75 -3.59
CA MET A 181 14.33 0.92 -4.24
C MET A 181 15.42 1.33 -3.26
N LEU A 182 16.67 1.11 -3.66
CA LEU A 182 17.83 1.38 -2.80
C LEU A 182 17.87 2.87 -2.42
N TYR A 183 18.13 3.12 -1.14
CA TYR A 183 18.32 4.46 -0.56
C TYR A 183 17.10 5.38 -0.64
N VAL A 184 15.90 4.85 -0.86
CA VAL A 184 14.64 5.58 -0.78
C VAL A 184 13.99 5.29 0.58
N ALA A 185 13.81 6.30 1.41
CA ALA A 185 13.06 6.20 2.66
C ALA A 185 11.56 6.39 2.42
N GLU A 186 11.21 7.42 1.61
CA GLU A 186 9.85 7.76 1.28
C GLU A 186 9.77 8.50 -0.06
N SER A 187 8.68 8.35 -0.75
CA SER A 187 8.42 9.08 -1.99
C SER A 187 6.97 9.56 -2.09
N LEU A 188 6.77 10.61 -2.88
CA LEU A 188 5.45 11.15 -3.20
C LEU A 188 5.39 11.45 -4.69
N ILE A 189 4.36 10.94 -5.36
CA ILE A 189 4.13 11.20 -6.79
C ILE A 189 3.09 12.30 -6.94
N ILE A 190 3.48 13.35 -7.66
CA ILE A 190 2.59 14.48 -7.98
C ILE A 190 2.50 14.71 -9.48
N SER A 191 1.46 15.42 -9.90
CA SER A 191 1.36 15.93 -11.27
C SER A 191 1.79 17.39 -11.31
N GLN A 192 2.80 17.69 -12.12
CA GLN A 192 3.28 19.04 -12.34
C GLN A 192 3.44 19.31 -13.85
N GLY A 193 2.72 20.28 -14.37
CA GLY A 193 2.76 20.61 -15.80
C GLY A 193 2.35 19.45 -16.73
N GLY A 194 1.45 18.58 -16.28
CA GLY A 194 0.98 17.39 -17.02
C GLY A 194 1.96 16.23 -17.05
N LYS A 195 3.03 16.29 -16.23
CA LYS A 195 4.02 15.23 -16.07
C LYS A 195 3.97 14.68 -14.65
N LEU A 196 4.29 13.40 -14.47
CA LEU A 196 4.51 12.83 -13.14
C LEU A 196 5.89 13.20 -12.64
N VAL A 197 5.94 13.69 -11.42
CA VAL A 197 7.16 14.07 -10.71
C VAL A 197 7.22 13.30 -9.41
N ALA A 198 8.35 12.66 -9.13
CA ALA A 198 8.62 12.02 -7.86
C ALA A 198 9.34 13.00 -6.93
N LEU A 199 8.76 13.24 -5.76
CA LEU A 199 9.44 13.87 -4.65
C LEU A 199 10.01 12.74 -3.79
N ILE A 200 11.33 12.69 -3.63
CA ILE A 200 12.00 11.57 -2.96
C ILE A 200 12.71 12.08 -1.71
N TYR A 201 12.48 11.38 -0.60
CA TYR A 201 13.26 11.53 0.62
C TYR A 201 14.23 10.35 0.72
N PRO A 202 15.55 10.59 0.61
CA PRO A 202 16.54 9.53 0.68
C PRO A 202 16.65 8.94 2.09
N ASP A 203 16.97 7.64 2.17
CA ASP A 203 17.39 7.00 3.42
C ASP A 203 18.85 7.37 3.73
N TRP A 204 19.03 8.51 4.36
CA TRP A 204 20.32 9.06 4.70
C TRP A 204 21.15 8.12 5.58
N GLU A 205 20.51 7.33 6.44
CA GLU A 205 21.21 6.37 7.29
C GLU A 205 21.83 5.24 6.46
N GLN A 206 21.11 4.73 5.46
CA GLN A 206 21.65 3.74 4.53
C GLN A 206 22.72 4.33 3.60
N VAL A 207 22.51 5.55 3.12
CA VAL A 207 23.46 6.29 2.28
C VAL A 207 24.81 6.44 3.01
N ASP A 208 24.78 6.92 4.25
CA ASP A 208 25.97 7.13 5.07
C ASP A 208 26.68 5.81 5.42
N LYS A 209 25.92 4.77 5.76
CA LYS A 209 26.46 3.42 6.01
C LYS A 209 27.14 2.81 4.79
N ALA A 210 26.64 3.13 3.59
CA ALA A 210 27.22 2.67 2.33
C ALA A 210 28.46 3.49 1.89
N GLY A 211 28.74 4.63 2.56
CA GLY A 211 29.84 5.53 2.23
C GLY A 211 29.62 6.31 0.94
N ILE A 212 28.36 6.48 0.55
CA ILE A 212 27.99 7.23 -0.67
C ILE A 212 28.03 8.73 -0.37
N GLN A 213 28.64 9.50 -1.28
CA GLN A 213 28.66 10.95 -1.14
C GLN A 213 27.26 11.53 -1.37
N HIS A 214 26.85 12.50 -0.57
CA HIS A 214 25.54 13.15 -0.71
C HIS A 214 25.36 13.83 -2.10
N SER A 215 26.48 14.20 -2.75
CA SER A 215 26.48 14.74 -4.13
C SER A 215 26.13 13.70 -5.20
N GLU A 216 26.21 12.41 -4.90
CA GLU A 216 25.91 11.31 -5.83
C GLU A 216 24.45 10.85 -5.73
N ILE A 217 23.72 11.36 -4.72
CA ILE A 217 22.36 10.88 -4.42
C ILE A 217 21.37 11.21 -5.53
N GLU A 218 21.53 12.35 -6.19
CA GLU A 218 20.68 12.77 -7.29
C GLU A 218 20.76 11.80 -8.47
N GLU A 219 21.97 11.37 -8.83
CA GLU A 219 22.19 10.39 -9.89
C GLU A 219 21.62 9.02 -9.52
N LEU A 220 21.77 8.58 -8.26
CA LEU A 220 21.20 7.32 -7.78
C LEU A 220 19.67 7.36 -7.81
N MET A 221 19.03 8.45 -7.39
CA MET A 221 17.57 8.59 -7.47
C MET A 221 17.09 8.59 -8.91
N GLN A 222 17.84 9.20 -9.83
CA GLN A 222 17.51 9.16 -11.26
C GLN A 222 17.62 7.71 -11.81
N GLN A 223 18.63 6.95 -11.43
CA GLN A 223 18.75 5.54 -11.79
C GLN A 223 17.57 4.72 -11.28
N ASN A 224 17.10 4.97 -10.04
CA ASN A 224 15.88 4.34 -9.51
C ASN A 224 14.65 4.67 -10.36
N ILE A 225 14.47 5.93 -10.75
CA ILE A 225 13.36 6.34 -11.64
C ILE A 225 13.47 5.65 -13.01
N ASP A 226 14.64 5.58 -13.59
CA ASP A 226 14.86 4.96 -14.90
C ASP A 226 14.54 3.45 -14.83
N GLN A 227 14.97 2.77 -13.77
CA GLN A 227 14.63 1.37 -13.52
C GLN A 227 13.11 1.19 -13.33
N LEU A 228 12.47 2.01 -12.48
CA LEU A 228 11.02 1.99 -12.27
C LEU A 228 10.28 2.13 -13.60
N ASN A 229 10.69 3.08 -14.43
CA ASN A 229 10.08 3.36 -15.72
C ASN A 229 10.19 2.22 -16.75
N THR A 230 11.11 1.26 -16.56
CA THR A 230 11.17 0.07 -17.43
C THR A 230 9.98 -0.87 -17.21
N GLU A 231 9.41 -0.86 -16.00
CA GLU A 231 8.31 -1.72 -15.58
C GLU A 231 6.94 -1.04 -15.68
N MET A 232 6.93 0.30 -15.89
CA MET A 232 5.70 1.09 -15.87
C MET A 232 5.10 1.27 -17.28
N PRO A 233 3.76 1.26 -17.40
CA PRO A 233 3.08 1.66 -18.63
C PRO A 233 3.47 3.07 -19.06
N ALA A 234 3.45 3.33 -20.35
CA ALA A 234 3.91 4.61 -20.92
C ALA A 234 3.22 5.85 -20.32
N TYR A 235 1.94 5.74 -19.95
CA TYR A 235 1.14 6.83 -19.40
C TYR A 235 1.42 7.14 -17.91
N SER A 236 2.07 6.22 -17.20
CA SER A 236 2.39 6.35 -15.77
C SER A 236 3.88 6.47 -15.49
N LYS A 237 4.70 6.74 -16.52
CA LYS A 237 6.13 6.96 -16.35
C LYS A 237 6.41 8.28 -15.65
N VAL A 238 7.32 8.21 -14.66
CA VAL A 238 7.82 9.38 -13.93
C VAL A 238 8.84 10.12 -14.80
N SER A 239 8.66 11.42 -14.97
CA SER A 239 9.48 12.23 -15.90
C SER A 239 10.64 12.94 -15.23
N LEU A 240 10.58 13.14 -13.91
CA LEU A 240 11.56 13.89 -13.14
C LEU A 240 11.54 13.42 -11.68
N SER A 241 12.72 13.39 -11.06
CA SER A 241 12.84 13.26 -9.61
C SER A 241 13.29 14.60 -8.99
N LEU A 242 12.71 14.93 -7.84
CA LEU A 242 13.16 16.04 -7.00
C LEU A 242 13.52 15.47 -5.64
N ILE A 243 14.73 15.76 -5.16
CA ILE A 243 15.18 15.33 -3.85
C ILE A 243 14.68 16.31 -2.81
N HIS A 244 13.99 15.80 -1.79
CA HIS A 244 13.56 16.59 -0.65
C HIS A 244 14.51 16.40 0.55
N ILE A 245 14.82 17.52 1.21
CA ILE A 245 15.64 17.51 2.44
C ILE A 245 14.80 17.10 3.66
N SER A 246 13.48 17.31 3.59
CA SER A 246 12.51 16.91 4.60
C SER A 246 11.52 15.92 4.02
N GLU A 247 10.95 15.07 4.87
CA GLU A 247 9.92 14.09 4.52
C GLU A 247 8.81 14.74 3.67
N PRO A 248 8.51 14.21 2.47
CA PRO A 248 7.48 14.77 1.61
C PRO A 248 6.08 14.50 2.19
N THR A 249 5.24 15.52 2.23
CA THR A 249 3.86 15.41 2.69
C THR A 249 2.89 15.83 1.59
N ARG A 250 1.78 15.10 1.44
CA ARG A 250 0.69 15.54 0.57
C ARG A 250 0.01 16.77 1.19
N PRO A 251 -0.28 17.81 0.39
CA PRO A 251 -1.07 18.94 0.89
C PRO A 251 -2.42 18.42 1.41
N LEU A 252 -2.79 18.81 2.61
CA LEU A 252 -4.14 18.60 3.13
C LEU A 252 -5.05 19.61 2.46
N TYR A 253 -5.84 19.15 1.52
CA TYR A 253 -6.88 19.96 0.87
C TYR A 253 -8.18 19.96 1.67
#